data_a84c9bd602255adb481556418b211adb
#
_entry.id   a84c9bd602255adb481556418b211adb
#
_cell.length_a   1.000
_cell.length_b   1.000
_cell.length_c   1.000
_cell.angle_alpha   90.00
_cell.angle_beta   90.00
_cell.angle_gamma   90.00
#
_symmetry.space_group_name_H-M   'P 1'
#
loop_
_entity.id
_entity.type
_entity.pdbx_description
1 polymer ?
#
loop_
_entity_poly.entity_id
_entity_poly.type
_entity_poly.pdbx_seq_one_letter_code
_entity_poly.pdbx_strand_id
1 'polypeptide(L)'
;MRNAHLFAIGTVLGLSAFAQAHSQVTMPVTADPAFQVIVTSRTVQAVNYGHRNGAADLAFAATSLMPSAEGRAKVRSKRGTMEVEAEFGLQSPAVFGAEYLTYVLWAISPEGRAVNLGELLIGGNDRSKLTATTDLQAFALIVTAEP
;
A
#
# COMPACT_ATOMS: atom_id res chain seq x y z
N MET A 1 -71.95 -2.53 -36.60
CA MET A 1 -72.42 -3.49 -35.60
C MET A 1 -71.29 -4.07 -34.81
N ARG A 2 -71.40 -3.98 -33.54
CA ARG A 2 -70.64 -4.70 -32.46
C ARG A 2 -69.16 -4.41 -32.28
N ASN A 3 -68.97 -3.53 -31.30
CA ASN A 3 -67.74 -3.25 -30.61
C ASN A 3 -67.23 -4.45 -29.80
N ALA A 4 -65.92 -4.74 -29.84
CA ALA A 4 -65.27 -5.62 -28.87
C ALA A 4 -64.08 -4.85 -28.29
N HIS A 5 -64.23 -4.43 -27.06
CA HIS A 5 -63.16 -3.85 -26.25
C HIS A 5 -62.25 -4.97 -25.73
N LEU A 6 -60.98 -4.94 -26.08
CA LEU A 6 -59.99 -5.82 -25.48
C LEU A 6 -59.18 -5.01 -24.46
N PHE A 7 -59.34 -5.33 -23.20
CA PHE A 7 -58.53 -4.81 -22.10
C PHE A 7 -57.17 -5.51 -22.07
N ALA A 8 -56.07 -4.78 -22.27
CA ALA A 8 -54.73 -5.27 -22.06
C ALA A 8 -54.32 -4.96 -20.63
N ILE A 9 -54.15 -6.00 -19.82
CA ILE A 9 -53.57 -5.93 -18.47
C ILE A 9 -52.06 -5.91 -18.63
N GLY A 10 -51.44 -4.75 -18.38
CA GLY A 10 -49.98 -4.63 -18.33
C GLY A 10 -49.43 -5.13 -16.98
N THR A 11 -48.71 -6.21 -17.02
CA THR A 11 -48.00 -6.71 -15.85
C THR A 11 -46.70 -5.95 -15.71
N VAL A 12 -46.59 -5.11 -14.67
CA VAL A 12 -45.34 -4.41 -14.30
C VAL A 12 -44.49 -5.40 -13.53
N LEU A 13 -43.39 -5.90 -14.14
CA LEU A 13 -42.34 -6.63 -13.46
C LEU A 13 -41.45 -5.63 -12.71
N GLY A 14 -41.64 -5.53 -11.41
CA GLY A 14 -40.73 -4.81 -10.53
C GLY A 14 -39.41 -5.52 -10.41
N LEU A 15 -38.33 -4.91 -10.92
CA LEU A 15 -36.97 -5.34 -10.69
C LEU A 15 -36.56 -4.93 -9.26
N SER A 16 -36.57 -5.89 -8.35
CA SER A 16 -36.04 -5.70 -6.99
C SER A 16 -34.53 -5.69 -7.05
N ALA A 17 -33.92 -4.51 -6.97
CA ALA A 17 -32.49 -4.38 -6.75
C ALA A 17 -32.15 -4.83 -5.32
N PHE A 18 -31.53 -5.98 -5.20
CA PHE A 18 -30.93 -6.41 -3.92
C PHE A 18 -29.68 -5.57 -3.66
N ALA A 19 -29.84 -4.53 -2.85
CA ALA A 19 -28.71 -3.84 -2.26
C ALA A 19 -28.06 -4.81 -1.24
N GLN A 20 -26.90 -5.37 -1.58
CA GLN A 20 -26.09 -6.10 -0.64
C GLN A 20 -25.47 -5.09 0.33
N ALA A 21 -26.08 -4.94 1.49
CA ALA A 21 -25.50 -4.26 2.61
C ALA A 21 -24.32 -5.10 3.11
N HIS A 22 -23.10 -4.65 2.87
CA HIS A 22 -21.93 -5.19 3.54
C HIS A 22 -22.02 -4.79 5.01
N SER A 23 -22.43 -5.72 5.84
CA SER A 23 -22.41 -5.57 7.29
C SER A 23 -20.96 -5.49 7.74
N GLN A 24 -20.50 -4.28 8.05
CA GLN A 24 -19.31 -4.10 8.84
C GLN A 24 -19.61 -4.65 10.23
N VAL A 25 -18.94 -5.75 10.57
CA VAL A 25 -18.98 -6.29 11.94
C VAL A 25 -18.19 -5.32 12.81
N THR A 26 -18.88 -4.35 13.36
CA THR A 26 -18.36 -3.52 14.46
C THR A 26 -18.49 -4.36 15.71
N MET A 27 -17.41 -5.00 16.17
CA MET A 27 -17.38 -5.60 17.49
C MET A 27 -17.36 -4.47 18.53
N PRO A 28 -18.31 -4.40 19.45
CA PRO A 28 -18.20 -3.45 20.55
C PRO A 28 -17.10 -3.95 21.52
N VAL A 29 -15.95 -3.32 21.46
CA VAL A 29 -14.93 -3.47 22.51
C VAL A 29 -15.41 -2.65 23.71
N THR A 30 -16.01 -3.32 24.66
CA THR A 30 -16.37 -2.74 25.97
C THR A 30 -15.10 -2.70 26.81
N ALA A 31 -14.26 -1.69 26.66
CA ALA A 31 -13.28 -1.30 27.69
C ALA A 31 -12.56 -0.03 27.25
N ASP A 32 -12.65 0.97 28.10
CA ASP A 32 -11.83 2.19 28.14
C ASP A 32 -11.84 3.08 26.86
N PRO A 33 -12.44 4.28 26.90
CA PRO A 33 -12.57 5.17 25.73
C PRO A 33 -11.25 5.79 25.26
N ALA A 34 -10.10 5.37 25.80
CA ALA A 34 -8.80 6.00 25.54
C ALA A 34 -8.10 5.52 24.26
N PHE A 35 -8.51 4.40 23.64
CA PHE A 35 -7.79 3.89 22.48
C PHE A 35 -8.73 3.58 21.32
N GLN A 36 -8.67 4.43 20.28
CA GLN A 36 -9.29 4.16 19.00
C GLN A 36 -8.24 3.51 18.08
N VAL A 37 -8.38 2.21 17.80
CA VAL A 37 -7.53 1.53 16.83
C VAL A 37 -8.14 1.71 15.44
N ILE A 38 -7.50 2.52 14.60
CA ILE A 38 -7.86 2.64 13.18
C ILE A 38 -6.96 1.69 12.39
N VAL A 39 -7.54 0.62 11.86
CA VAL A 39 -6.82 -0.31 10.98
C VAL A 39 -6.93 0.19 9.54
N THR A 40 -5.83 0.63 8.97
CA THR A 40 -5.74 0.97 7.56
C THR A 40 -4.96 -0.10 6.84
N SER A 41 -5.59 -0.81 5.91
CA SER A 41 -4.92 -1.78 5.04
C SER A 41 -4.70 -1.20 3.65
N ARG A 42 -3.54 -1.46 3.06
CA ARG A 42 -3.20 -1.12 1.67
C ARG A 42 -2.64 -2.34 0.98
N THR A 43 -2.98 -2.51 -0.28
CA THR A 43 -2.42 -3.57 -1.12
C THR A 43 -1.29 -2.99 -1.96
N VAL A 44 -0.13 -3.62 -1.92
CA VAL A 44 1.00 -3.35 -2.81
C VAL A 44 1.31 -4.61 -3.61
N GLN A 45 1.76 -4.44 -4.85
CA GLN A 45 2.10 -5.56 -5.71
C GLN A 45 3.56 -5.94 -5.50
N ALA A 46 3.81 -7.20 -5.14
CA ALA A 46 5.15 -7.77 -5.15
C ALA A 46 5.56 -8.12 -6.59
N VAL A 47 6.81 -7.82 -6.92
CA VAL A 47 7.43 -8.14 -8.21
C VAL A 47 8.43 -9.25 -8.02
N ASN A 48 8.40 -10.26 -8.89
CA ASN A 48 9.42 -11.31 -8.90
C ASN A 48 10.65 -10.83 -9.67
N TYR A 49 11.70 -10.54 -8.95
CA TYR A 49 12.99 -10.08 -9.52
C TYR A 49 13.92 -11.22 -9.87
N GLY A 50 13.75 -12.40 -9.25
CA GLY A 50 14.62 -13.56 -9.47
C GLY A 50 14.59 -14.12 -10.89
N HIS A 51 13.52 -13.85 -11.65
CA HIS A 51 13.36 -14.28 -13.05
C HIS A 51 13.65 -13.14 -14.05
N ARG A 52 14.08 -11.97 -13.61
CA ARG A 52 14.42 -10.86 -14.50
C ARG A 52 15.89 -10.87 -14.88
N ASN A 53 16.15 -10.74 -16.18
CA ASN A 53 17.48 -10.46 -16.68
C ASN A 53 17.76 -8.96 -16.57
N GLY A 54 18.80 -8.58 -15.80
CA GLY A 54 19.21 -7.20 -15.61
C GLY A 54 18.56 -6.53 -14.38
N ALA A 55 18.75 -5.22 -14.29
CA ALA A 55 18.19 -4.41 -13.22
C ALA A 55 16.73 -4.03 -13.51
N ALA A 56 15.92 -3.93 -12.45
CA ALA A 56 14.59 -3.38 -12.50
C ALA A 56 14.58 -1.99 -11.86
N ASP A 57 14.13 -0.99 -12.61
CA ASP A 57 13.93 0.37 -12.10
C ASP A 57 12.49 0.50 -11.59
N LEU A 58 12.34 1.05 -10.40
CA LEU A 58 11.07 1.23 -9.69
C LEU A 58 10.89 2.69 -9.33
N ALA A 59 9.66 3.19 -9.47
CA ALA A 59 9.23 4.46 -8.90
C ALA A 59 8.31 4.21 -7.71
N PHE A 60 8.52 4.92 -6.62
CA PHE A 60 7.61 4.91 -5.47
C PHE A 60 6.43 5.83 -5.72
N ALA A 61 5.25 5.35 -5.37
CA ALA A 61 4.06 6.18 -5.35
C ALA A 61 3.95 6.91 -4.00
N ALA A 62 3.84 8.22 -4.04
CA ALA A 62 3.54 9.02 -2.87
C ALA A 62 2.16 8.63 -2.30
N THR A 63 1.99 8.80 -0.99
CA THR A 63 0.70 8.58 -0.31
C THR A 63 0.05 9.92 0.03
N SER A 64 -1.23 9.87 0.42
CA SER A 64 -1.93 11.06 0.92
C SER A 64 -1.31 11.65 2.19
N LEU A 65 -0.51 10.87 2.92
CA LEU A 65 0.20 11.32 4.12
C LEU A 65 1.39 12.23 3.78
N MET A 66 2.04 12.00 2.64
CA MET A 66 3.14 12.83 2.14
C MET A 66 3.07 12.90 0.61
N PRO A 67 2.20 13.75 0.04
CA PRO A 67 2.01 13.83 -1.41
C PRO A 67 3.25 14.33 -2.17
N SER A 68 4.15 15.03 -1.48
CA SER A 68 5.40 15.55 -2.04
C SER A 68 6.56 14.55 -2.00
N ALA A 69 6.35 13.34 -1.43
CA ALA A 69 7.40 12.33 -1.37
C ALA A 69 7.75 11.83 -2.77
N GLU A 70 9.03 11.72 -3.03
CA GLU A 70 9.57 11.14 -4.26
C GLU A 70 10.51 9.99 -3.90
N GLY A 71 10.49 8.94 -4.69
CA GLY A 71 11.38 7.81 -4.48
C GLY A 71 11.57 6.98 -5.72
N ARG A 72 12.76 6.45 -5.86
CA ARG A 72 13.11 5.49 -6.90
C ARG A 72 14.02 4.42 -6.33
N ALA A 73 13.95 3.23 -6.86
CA ALA A 73 14.86 2.16 -6.52
C ALA A 73 15.29 1.40 -7.78
N LYS A 74 16.47 0.83 -7.70
CA LYS A 74 17.00 -0.12 -8.67
C LYS A 74 17.22 -1.44 -7.95
N VAL A 75 16.61 -2.51 -8.46
CA VAL A 75 16.75 -3.86 -7.92
C VAL A 75 17.48 -4.72 -8.94
N ARG A 76 18.52 -5.41 -8.50
CA ARG A 76 19.29 -6.32 -9.35
C ARG A 76 19.70 -7.58 -8.60
N SER A 77 19.77 -8.68 -9.31
CA SER A 77 20.33 -9.92 -8.78
C SER A 77 21.84 -9.82 -8.66
N LYS A 78 22.37 -10.19 -7.50
CA LYS A 78 23.82 -10.19 -7.22
C LYS A 78 24.17 -11.43 -6.41
N ARG A 79 24.82 -12.41 -7.04
CA ARG A 79 25.28 -13.63 -6.38
C ARG A 79 24.21 -14.40 -5.60
N GLY A 80 22.98 -14.45 -6.14
CA GLY A 80 21.85 -15.17 -5.54
C GLY A 80 21.02 -14.36 -4.53
N THR A 81 21.43 -13.13 -4.20
CA THR A 81 20.65 -12.18 -3.42
C THR A 81 20.13 -11.05 -4.32
N MET A 82 19.15 -10.29 -3.83
CA MET A 82 18.71 -9.07 -4.48
C MET A 82 19.36 -7.87 -3.82
N GLU A 83 20.08 -7.06 -4.61
CA GLU A 83 20.58 -5.77 -4.18
C GLU A 83 19.57 -4.70 -4.55
N VAL A 84 19.24 -3.84 -3.59
CA VAL A 84 18.33 -2.72 -3.71
C VAL A 84 19.10 -1.43 -3.51
N GLU A 85 19.19 -0.61 -4.54
CA GLU A 85 19.71 0.76 -4.44
C GLU A 85 18.51 1.70 -4.49
N ALA A 86 18.26 2.47 -3.44
CA ALA A 86 17.12 3.35 -3.35
C ALA A 86 17.52 4.79 -3.04
N GLU A 87 16.82 5.73 -3.65
CA GLU A 87 16.97 7.18 -3.43
C GLU A 87 15.59 7.79 -3.16
N PHE A 88 15.53 8.67 -2.17
CA PHE A 88 14.29 9.32 -1.76
C PHE A 88 14.47 10.82 -1.58
N GLY A 89 13.40 11.57 -1.87
CA GLY A 89 13.18 12.93 -1.43
C GLY A 89 12.03 12.91 -0.43
N LEU A 90 12.33 13.10 0.86
CA LEU A 90 11.38 12.99 1.96
C LEU A 90 11.56 14.18 2.90
N GLN A 91 10.46 14.75 3.35
CA GLN A 91 10.50 15.74 4.45
C GLN A 91 10.92 15.05 5.75
N SER A 92 11.29 15.83 6.75
CA SER A 92 11.59 15.32 8.09
C SER A 92 10.43 14.44 8.61
N PRO A 93 10.69 13.28 9.23
CA PRO A 93 9.64 12.41 9.78
C PRO A 93 8.82 13.11 10.88
N ALA A 94 9.37 14.15 11.53
CA ALA A 94 8.67 14.97 12.51
C ALA A 94 7.40 15.66 11.99
N VAL A 95 7.16 15.70 10.67
CA VAL A 95 5.88 16.18 10.10
C VAL A 95 4.69 15.31 10.50
N PHE A 96 4.92 14.05 10.90
CA PHE A 96 3.90 13.12 11.37
C PHE A 96 3.68 13.19 12.90
N GLY A 97 4.58 13.82 13.63
CA GLY A 97 4.58 13.94 15.09
C GLY A 97 6.02 13.94 15.61
N ALA A 98 6.23 14.53 16.78
CA ALA A 98 7.57 14.63 17.38
C ALA A 98 8.18 13.26 17.79
N GLU A 99 7.34 12.25 17.87
CA GLU A 99 7.73 10.87 18.16
C GLU A 99 8.35 10.15 16.95
N TYR A 100 8.10 10.60 15.71
CA TYR A 100 8.68 10.00 14.51
C TYR A 100 10.07 10.55 14.26
N LEU A 101 11.06 9.69 14.35
CA LEU A 101 12.48 10.06 14.32
C LEU A 101 13.17 9.71 13.01
N THR A 102 12.70 8.65 12.34
CA THR A 102 13.36 8.12 11.17
C THR A 102 12.39 7.52 10.15
N TYR A 103 12.91 7.19 8.98
CA TYR A 103 12.22 6.35 7.99
C TYR A 103 12.96 5.03 7.84
N VAL A 104 12.19 3.97 7.61
CA VAL A 104 12.73 2.64 7.35
C VAL A 104 12.21 2.13 6.00
N LEU A 105 13.13 1.59 5.20
CA LEU A 105 12.80 0.89 3.97
C LEU A 105 12.59 -0.60 4.27
N TRP A 106 11.48 -1.15 3.81
CA TRP A 106 11.09 -2.55 3.97
C TRP A 106 10.92 -3.24 2.63
N ALA A 107 11.30 -4.52 2.58
CA ALA A 107 10.88 -5.44 1.54
C ALA A 107 9.80 -6.37 2.11
N ILE A 108 8.67 -6.47 1.40
CA ILE A 108 7.51 -7.28 1.82
C ILE A 108 7.30 -8.39 0.80
N SER A 109 7.40 -9.65 1.23
CA SER A 109 7.12 -10.79 0.37
C SER A 109 5.63 -10.94 0.07
N PRO A 110 5.23 -11.70 -0.97
CA PRO A 110 3.82 -11.98 -1.27
C PRO A 110 3.05 -12.62 -0.10
N GLU A 111 3.77 -13.36 0.77
CA GLU A 111 3.21 -14.02 1.95
C GLU A 111 3.11 -13.08 3.16
N GLY A 112 3.53 -11.81 3.01
CA GLY A 112 3.47 -10.80 4.06
C GLY A 112 4.70 -10.79 5.00
N ARG A 113 5.79 -11.51 4.68
CA ARG A 113 7.03 -11.43 5.44
C ARG A 113 7.70 -10.07 5.19
N ALA A 114 7.89 -9.29 6.26
CA ALA A 114 8.59 -8.02 6.21
C ALA A 114 10.09 -8.22 6.55
N VAL A 115 10.95 -7.64 5.73
CA VAL A 115 12.40 -7.60 5.92
C VAL A 115 12.83 -6.14 5.98
N ASN A 116 13.42 -5.72 7.09
CA ASN A 116 14.00 -4.39 7.24
C ASN A 116 15.27 -4.29 6.38
N LEU A 117 15.26 -3.37 5.42
CA LEU A 117 16.40 -3.10 4.53
C LEU A 117 17.32 -2.03 5.09
N GLY A 118 16.85 -1.22 6.01
CA GLY A 118 17.64 -0.20 6.67
C GLY A 118 16.93 1.13 6.85
N GLU A 119 17.54 1.97 7.64
CA GLU A 119 17.13 3.32 7.94
C GLU A 119 17.49 4.29 6.80
N LEU A 120 16.59 5.21 6.51
CA LEU A 120 16.78 6.27 5.53
C LEU A 120 17.21 7.54 6.25
N LEU A 121 18.48 7.80 6.30
CA LEU A 121 19.04 9.02 6.89
C LEU A 121 18.75 10.21 5.98
N ILE A 122 17.97 11.16 6.45
CA ILE A 122 17.63 12.38 5.71
C ILE A 122 18.78 13.37 5.83
N GLY A 123 19.42 13.66 4.71
CA GLY A 123 20.45 14.67 4.62
C GLY A 123 19.90 16.10 4.63
N GLY A 124 20.79 17.09 4.69
CA GLY A 124 20.40 18.51 4.77
C GLY A 124 19.67 19.08 3.54
N ASN A 125 19.47 18.30 2.50
CA ASN A 125 18.73 18.64 1.29
C ASN A 125 17.48 17.76 1.08
N ASP A 126 16.94 17.20 2.17
CA ASP A 126 15.78 16.30 2.18
C ASP A 126 15.96 15.04 1.29
N ARG A 127 17.20 14.65 1.07
CA ARG A 127 17.54 13.47 0.27
C ARG A 127 18.18 12.39 1.10
N SER A 128 17.80 11.15 0.77
CA SER A 128 18.34 9.95 1.38
C SER A 128 18.73 8.94 0.30
N LYS A 129 19.78 8.17 0.56
CA LYS A 129 20.20 7.04 -0.27
C LYS A 129 20.45 5.85 0.61
N LEU A 130 20.02 4.68 0.15
CA LEU A 130 20.26 3.41 0.82
C LEU A 130 20.64 2.36 -0.22
N THR A 131 21.64 1.55 0.11
CA THR A 131 21.96 0.31 -0.60
C THR A 131 21.86 -0.85 0.39
N ALA A 132 21.01 -1.80 0.09
CA ALA A 132 20.78 -2.97 0.94
C ALA A 132 20.68 -4.25 0.11
N THR A 133 20.75 -5.40 0.77
CA THR A 133 20.56 -6.70 0.15
C THR A 133 19.49 -7.49 0.88
N THR A 134 18.76 -8.34 0.14
CA THR A 134 17.76 -9.26 0.69
C THR A 134 17.83 -10.60 -0.01
N ASP A 135 17.46 -11.66 0.71
CA ASP A 135 17.28 -13.01 0.19
C ASP A 135 15.95 -13.21 -0.54
N LEU A 136 15.00 -12.27 -0.35
CA LEU A 136 13.72 -12.31 -1.02
C LEU A 136 13.89 -12.13 -2.54
N GLN A 137 13.31 -13.06 -3.31
CA GLN A 137 13.33 -13.02 -4.78
C GLN A 137 12.11 -12.32 -5.37
N ALA A 138 11.01 -12.30 -4.61
CA ALA A 138 9.79 -11.60 -4.94
C ALA A 138 9.36 -10.72 -3.76
N PHE A 139 9.18 -9.44 -4.00
CA PHE A 139 8.81 -8.49 -2.94
C PHE A 139 8.26 -7.19 -3.49
N ALA A 140 7.57 -6.46 -2.64
CA ALA A 140 7.26 -5.04 -2.79
C ALA A 140 8.18 -4.22 -1.87
N LEU A 141 8.39 -2.95 -2.18
CA LEU A 141 9.12 -2.01 -1.34
C LEU A 141 8.14 -1.00 -0.73
N ILE A 142 8.26 -0.76 0.57
CA ILE A 142 7.52 0.28 1.27
C ILE A 142 8.46 1.08 2.18
N VAL A 143 8.08 2.31 2.46
CA VAL A 143 8.75 3.19 3.42
C VAL A 143 7.77 3.55 4.52
N THR A 144 8.20 3.43 5.77
CA THR A 144 7.43 3.81 6.96
C THR A 144 8.17 4.87 7.75
N ALA A 145 7.43 5.77 8.42
CA ALA A 145 7.99 6.62 9.46
C ALA A 145 7.95 5.84 10.78
N GLU A 146 9.05 5.87 11.51
CA GLU A 146 9.21 5.11 12.75
C GLU A 146 9.60 6.04 13.90
N PRO A 147 9.19 5.70 15.14
CA PRO A 147 9.55 6.43 16.34
C PRO A 147 11.01 6.26 16.73
#